data_b7a1c711f6ea6b2b41a10bfb6165edbf
#
_entry.id   b7a1c711f6ea6b2b41a10bfb6165edbf
#
_cell.length_a   1.000
_cell.length_b   1.000
_cell.length_c   1.000
_cell.angle_alpha   90.00
_cell.angle_beta   90.00
_cell.angle_gamma   90.00
#
_symmetry.space_group_name_H-M   'P 1'
#
loop_
_entity.id
_entity.type
_entity.pdbx_description
1 polymer ?
#
loop_
_entity_poly.entity_id
_entity_poly.type
_entity_poly.pdbx_seq_one_letter_code
_entity_poly.pdbx_strand_id
1 'polypeptide(L)'
;MNSGVNRQILLVEKPTGKLAPEHFKMREGTIPQANDGEALLRVRYISLDAANRAWMHGATYRAAVEANTVMAGGGIAEVISSKSPDLAEGDIVFGDTGWQDYAAVPAKHLSKMPTIEPMSHLLSVYGVAGLTAYFGLLDVGKPKVGETVAVSAAAGSVGSIVGQIARIKGCRVVGIAGGKDKCHWLTSELGFDAAVDYKDGAVFKALKAAAPKGIDVYFDNVGGDILEACLAQMNNRGRIACCGAVSQYDGAPSATGPRGVPGLIVVKRLTMQGFIVMDYMDRRNEAMRDLQSWVASGALKVQEDIIDGIENTPQALIGLLAGENRGKRMIKV
;
A
#
# COMPACT_ATOMS: atom_id res chain seq x y z
N MET A 1 1.83 36.29 -11.21
CA MET A 1 2.93 35.27 -11.20
C MET A 1 3.08 34.85 -9.75
N ASN A 2 2.87 33.56 -9.46
CA ASN A 2 3.08 33.06 -8.09
C ASN A 2 4.57 33.10 -7.80
N SER A 3 5.00 34.01 -6.93
CA SER A 3 6.37 34.16 -6.44
C SER A 3 6.71 33.11 -5.36
N GLY A 4 6.07 31.96 -5.40
CA GLY A 4 6.26 30.90 -4.41
C GLY A 4 7.42 29.98 -4.75
N VAL A 5 7.93 29.32 -3.73
CA VAL A 5 8.98 28.31 -3.80
C VAL A 5 8.34 26.93 -3.98
N ASN A 6 8.91 26.07 -4.82
CA ASN A 6 8.58 24.65 -4.96
C ASN A 6 9.59 23.83 -4.16
N ARG A 7 9.22 23.32 -3.00
CA ARG A 7 10.07 22.38 -2.24
C ARG A 7 9.97 21.00 -2.89
N GLN A 8 11.11 20.34 -3.06
CA GLN A 8 11.23 19.05 -3.72
C GLN A 8 12.14 18.15 -2.90
N ILE A 9 11.78 16.88 -2.75
CA ILE A 9 12.67 15.87 -2.17
C ILE A 9 13.26 15.06 -3.31
N LEU A 10 14.57 15.14 -3.44
CA LEU A 10 15.35 14.40 -4.45
C LEU A 10 15.84 13.08 -3.85
N LEU A 11 15.82 12.01 -4.65
CA LEU A 11 16.65 10.84 -4.41
C LEU A 11 18.05 11.17 -4.94
N VAL A 12 19.03 11.40 -4.07
CA VAL A 12 20.41 11.78 -4.51
C VAL A 12 21.30 10.58 -4.77
N GLU A 13 21.02 9.46 -4.11
CA GLU A 13 21.75 8.20 -4.27
C GLU A 13 20.81 7.01 -4.16
N LYS A 14 21.00 6.01 -5.04
CA LYS A 14 20.23 4.75 -4.94
C LYS A 14 20.79 3.90 -3.79
N PRO A 15 19.97 3.56 -2.77
CA PRO A 15 20.46 2.81 -1.61
C PRO A 15 20.83 1.37 -1.99
N THR A 16 22.04 0.93 -1.65
CA THR A 16 22.49 -0.47 -1.82
C THR A 16 22.16 -1.36 -0.63
N GLY A 17 21.82 -0.75 0.52
CA GLY A 17 21.41 -1.39 1.76
C GLY A 17 20.10 -0.83 2.27
N LYS A 18 19.99 -0.68 3.58
CA LYS A 18 18.82 -0.06 4.21
C LYS A 18 18.70 1.41 3.78
N LEU A 19 17.45 1.82 3.64
CA LEU A 19 17.13 3.22 3.35
C LEU A 19 17.50 4.10 4.55
N ALA A 20 18.12 5.25 4.26
CA ALA A 20 18.58 6.19 5.28
C ALA A 20 18.36 7.65 4.79
N PRO A 21 18.30 8.63 5.72
CA PRO A 21 17.99 10.02 5.36
C PRO A 21 18.97 10.62 4.34
N GLU A 22 20.24 10.23 4.35
CA GLU A 22 21.30 10.72 3.45
C GLU A 22 21.06 10.39 1.99
N HIS A 23 20.21 9.42 1.66
CA HIS A 23 19.80 9.13 0.28
C HIS A 23 18.88 10.21 -0.30
N PHE A 24 18.42 11.14 0.52
CA PHE A 24 17.50 12.20 0.12
C PHE A 24 18.06 13.58 0.38
N LYS A 25 17.61 14.55 -0.42
CA LYS A 25 17.93 15.96 -0.22
C LYS A 25 16.74 16.82 -0.57
N MET A 26 16.38 17.74 0.32
CA MET A 26 15.43 18.77 -0.02
C MET A 26 16.08 19.83 -0.89
N ARG A 27 15.37 20.24 -1.93
CA ARG A 27 15.74 21.33 -2.83
C ARG A 27 14.58 22.31 -2.94
N GLU A 28 14.89 23.58 -2.93
CA GLU A 28 13.97 24.65 -3.31
C GLU A 28 14.18 25.02 -4.77
N GLY A 29 13.11 25.19 -5.50
CA GLY A 29 13.10 25.56 -6.89
C GLY A 29 11.95 26.49 -7.24
N THR A 30 11.85 26.88 -8.50
CA THR A 30 10.72 27.64 -9.01
C THR A 30 9.52 26.77 -9.23
N ILE A 31 8.33 27.32 -9.03
CA ILE A 31 7.07 26.65 -9.41
C ILE A 31 7.10 26.43 -10.93
N PRO A 32 6.88 25.18 -11.41
CA PRO A 32 6.89 24.89 -12.84
C PRO A 32 5.73 25.57 -13.55
N GLN A 33 5.84 25.72 -14.88
CA GLN A 33 4.73 26.14 -15.71
C GLN A 33 4.22 24.95 -16.51
N ALA A 34 2.91 24.84 -16.66
CA ALA A 34 2.33 23.82 -17.50
C ALA A 34 2.59 24.12 -19.01
N ASN A 35 3.05 23.13 -19.76
CA ASN A 35 3.12 23.14 -21.21
C ASN A 35 1.78 22.73 -21.83
N ASP A 36 1.64 22.79 -23.15
CA ASP A 36 0.44 22.34 -23.85
C ASP A 36 0.15 20.86 -23.54
N GLY A 37 -1.09 20.59 -23.16
CA GLY A 37 -1.54 19.26 -22.71
C GLY A 37 -1.21 18.93 -21.25
N GLU A 38 -0.58 19.83 -20.48
CA GLU A 38 -0.27 19.65 -19.06
C GLU A 38 -1.18 20.48 -18.15
N ALA A 39 -1.23 20.08 -16.88
CA ALA A 39 -1.80 20.84 -15.80
C ALA A 39 -0.73 21.16 -14.73
N LEU A 40 -0.76 22.37 -14.19
CA LEU A 40 -0.03 22.74 -12.98
C LEU A 40 -0.84 22.31 -11.77
N LEU A 41 -0.23 21.53 -10.92
CA LEU A 41 -0.83 20.94 -9.74
C LEU A 41 -0.20 21.51 -8.48
N ARG A 42 -1.04 21.75 -7.45
CA ARG A 42 -0.62 21.91 -6.07
C ARG A 42 -0.87 20.61 -5.35
N VAL A 43 0.19 19.96 -4.90
CA VAL A 43 0.10 18.69 -4.16
C VAL A 43 -0.51 18.92 -2.79
N ARG A 44 -1.49 18.10 -2.43
CA ARG A 44 -2.17 18.15 -1.14
C ARG A 44 -1.76 17.01 -0.22
N TYR A 45 -1.60 15.82 -0.81
CA TYR A 45 -1.15 14.63 -0.09
C TYR A 45 -0.23 13.79 -0.96
N ILE A 46 0.85 13.27 -0.38
CA ILE A 46 1.77 12.33 -1.00
C ILE A 46 1.56 10.95 -0.36
N SER A 47 1.31 9.95 -1.18
CA SER A 47 1.20 8.56 -0.76
C SER A 47 2.58 7.97 -0.44
N LEU A 48 2.72 7.35 0.71
CA LEU A 48 3.89 6.55 1.05
C LEU A 48 3.52 5.06 1.02
N ASP A 49 4.29 4.32 0.25
CA ASP A 49 4.10 2.89 0.02
C ASP A 49 5.44 2.16 0.07
N ALA A 50 5.46 0.92 0.55
CA ALA A 50 6.68 0.12 0.55
C ALA A 50 7.27 -0.04 -0.87
N ALA A 51 6.42 0.03 -1.89
CA ALA A 51 6.81 0.02 -3.31
C ALA A 51 7.74 1.18 -3.69
N ASN A 52 7.68 2.34 -3.00
CA ASN A 52 8.61 3.45 -3.23
C ASN A 52 10.06 2.97 -3.09
N ARG A 53 10.34 2.07 -2.13
CA ARG A 53 11.67 1.49 -1.94
C ARG A 53 12.06 0.54 -3.08
N ALA A 54 11.13 -0.28 -3.56
CA ALA A 54 11.39 -1.18 -4.69
C ALA A 54 11.73 -0.41 -5.97
N TRP A 55 11.11 0.74 -6.21
CA TRP A 55 11.40 1.58 -7.39
C TRP A 55 12.81 2.19 -7.40
N MET A 56 13.47 2.26 -6.26
CA MET A 56 14.88 2.72 -6.18
C MET A 56 15.85 1.63 -6.62
N HIS A 57 15.49 0.33 -6.48
CA HIS A 57 16.37 -0.79 -6.89
C HIS A 57 16.41 -0.99 -8.40
N GLY A 58 15.27 -0.91 -9.07
CA GLY A 58 15.17 -1.25 -10.48
C GLY A 58 13.77 -1.07 -11.04
N ALA A 59 13.64 -1.42 -12.33
CA ALA A 59 12.34 -1.42 -12.98
C ALA A 59 11.44 -2.53 -12.40
N THR A 60 10.17 -2.18 -12.19
CA THR A 60 9.11 -3.10 -11.76
C THR A 60 7.97 -3.01 -12.78
N TYR A 61 6.72 -2.78 -12.34
CA TYR A 61 5.61 -2.37 -13.22
C TYR A 61 5.72 -0.90 -13.68
N ARG A 62 6.75 -0.19 -13.23
CA ARG A 62 7.17 1.14 -13.69
C ARG A 62 8.69 1.21 -13.84
N ALA A 63 9.19 2.25 -14.50
CA ALA A 63 10.62 2.54 -14.59
C ALA A 63 11.23 2.82 -13.21
N ALA A 64 12.49 2.46 -13.04
CA ALA A 64 13.27 2.80 -11.83
C ALA A 64 13.35 4.31 -11.64
N VAL A 65 13.42 4.75 -10.38
CA VAL A 65 13.73 6.15 -10.05
C VAL A 65 15.22 6.36 -10.23
N GLU A 66 15.59 7.44 -10.94
CA GLU A 66 16.99 7.78 -11.16
C GLU A 66 17.55 8.68 -10.04
N ALA A 67 18.85 8.56 -9.79
CA ALA A 67 19.51 9.43 -8.83
C ALA A 67 19.50 10.89 -9.32
N ASN A 68 19.49 11.83 -8.37
CA ASN A 68 19.41 13.28 -8.58
C ASN A 68 18.10 13.76 -9.26
N THR A 69 17.03 12.96 -9.19
CA THR A 69 15.69 13.35 -9.63
C THR A 69 14.76 13.52 -8.44
N VAL A 70 13.63 14.22 -8.65
CA VAL A 70 12.55 14.26 -7.65
C VAL A 70 12.07 12.84 -7.39
N MET A 71 12.01 12.47 -6.11
CA MET A 71 11.53 11.14 -5.74
C MET A 71 10.12 10.91 -6.23
N ALA A 72 9.89 9.82 -6.93
CA ALA A 72 8.60 9.48 -7.48
C ALA A 72 7.59 9.09 -6.39
N GLY A 73 6.34 9.48 -6.57
CA GLY A 73 5.27 9.15 -5.63
C GLY A 73 3.91 9.58 -6.15
N GLY A 74 2.92 8.72 -5.95
CA GLY A 74 1.53 9.07 -6.20
C GLY A 74 1.04 10.11 -5.20
N GLY A 75 0.21 11.03 -5.65
CA GLY A 75 -0.36 12.05 -4.78
C GLY A 75 -1.76 12.48 -5.19
N ILE A 76 -2.47 13.09 -4.26
CA ILE A 76 -3.67 13.87 -4.52
C ILE A 76 -3.26 15.33 -4.64
N ALA A 77 -3.69 15.96 -5.70
CA ALA A 77 -3.39 17.36 -5.99
C ALA A 77 -4.62 18.10 -6.50
N GLU A 78 -4.56 19.41 -6.37
CA GLU A 78 -5.52 20.37 -6.94
C GLU A 78 -4.92 21.01 -8.19
N VAL A 79 -5.68 21.07 -9.25
CA VAL A 79 -5.31 21.76 -10.49
C VAL A 79 -5.33 23.28 -10.25
N ILE A 80 -4.18 23.93 -10.38
CA ILE A 80 -4.04 25.40 -10.24
C ILE A 80 -4.24 26.11 -11.58
N SER A 81 -3.79 25.48 -12.66
CA SER A 81 -4.06 25.90 -14.03
C SER A 81 -3.91 24.72 -14.97
N SER A 82 -4.61 24.75 -16.09
CA SER A 82 -4.55 23.69 -17.10
C SER A 82 -4.40 24.25 -18.51
N LYS A 83 -3.57 23.60 -19.32
CA LYS A 83 -3.50 23.76 -20.77
C LYS A 83 -4.01 22.51 -21.50
N SER A 84 -4.85 21.73 -20.84
CA SER A 84 -5.59 20.60 -21.42
C SER A 84 -7.08 20.84 -21.30
N PRO A 85 -7.90 20.48 -22.30
CA PRO A 85 -9.35 20.57 -22.21
C PRO A 85 -9.98 19.59 -21.21
N ASP A 86 -9.24 18.57 -20.76
CA ASP A 86 -9.77 17.51 -19.92
C ASP A 86 -9.84 17.89 -18.44
N LEU A 87 -9.10 18.93 -18.02
CA LEU A 87 -8.98 19.38 -16.64
C LEU A 87 -9.22 20.87 -16.51
N ALA A 88 -9.91 21.25 -15.44
CA ALA A 88 -10.18 22.63 -15.08
C ALA A 88 -9.48 23.01 -13.75
N GLU A 89 -9.26 24.30 -13.53
CA GLU A 89 -8.82 24.85 -12.26
C GLU A 89 -9.78 24.43 -11.14
N GLY A 90 -9.24 24.01 -9.99
CA GLY A 90 -9.98 23.47 -8.85
C GLY A 90 -10.31 21.98 -8.93
N ASP A 91 -10.06 21.31 -10.04
CA ASP A 91 -10.23 19.86 -10.12
C ASP A 91 -9.27 19.16 -9.16
N ILE A 92 -9.77 18.14 -8.47
CA ILE A 92 -8.95 17.22 -7.68
C ILE A 92 -8.52 16.07 -8.56
N VAL A 93 -7.22 15.77 -8.56
CA VAL A 93 -6.63 14.73 -9.40
C VAL A 93 -5.70 13.81 -8.60
N PHE A 94 -5.61 12.57 -9.05
CA PHE A 94 -4.59 11.61 -8.63
C PHE A 94 -3.61 11.37 -9.78
N GLY A 95 -2.31 11.31 -9.46
CA GLY A 95 -1.26 10.97 -10.41
C GLY A 95 0.10 10.83 -9.76
N ASP A 96 1.14 10.58 -10.56
CA ASP A 96 2.53 10.60 -10.10
C ASP A 96 3.00 12.05 -10.00
N THR A 97 2.75 12.67 -8.84
CA THR A 97 3.11 14.07 -8.57
C THR A 97 4.57 14.24 -8.18
N GLY A 98 5.23 13.14 -7.82
CA GLY A 98 6.52 13.18 -7.14
C GLY A 98 6.42 13.77 -5.73
N TRP A 99 7.54 13.78 -5.02
CA TRP A 99 7.62 14.37 -3.68
C TRP A 99 7.97 15.86 -3.78
N GLN A 100 6.98 16.69 -4.03
CA GLN A 100 7.12 18.14 -4.23
C GLN A 100 5.81 18.89 -3.96
N ASP A 101 5.91 20.21 -3.73
CA ASP A 101 4.74 21.06 -3.47
C ASP A 101 3.90 21.29 -4.74
N TYR A 102 4.57 21.45 -5.88
CA TYR A 102 3.93 21.73 -7.17
C TYR A 102 4.53 20.84 -8.26
N ALA A 103 3.69 20.36 -9.18
CA ALA A 103 4.09 19.54 -10.31
C ALA A 103 3.38 20.00 -11.59
N ALA A 104 4.09 20.04 -12.73
CA ALA A 104 3.48 20.12 -14.04
C ALA A 104 3.42 18.70 -14.61
N VAL A 105 2.22 18.20 -14.91
CA VAL A 105 2.00 16.80 -15.30
C VAL A 105 1.08 16.75 -16.53
N PRO A 106 1.40 15.91 -17.54
CA PRO A 106 0.50 15.69 -18.66
C PRO A 106 -0.88 15.19 -18.20
N ALA A 107 -1.95 15.86 -18.65
CA ALA A 107 -3.32 15.57 -18.21
C ALA A 107 -3.74 14.11 -18.43
N LYS A 108 -3.24 13.48 -19.51
CA LYS A 108 -3.47 12.05 -19.81
C LYS A 108 -2.93 11.08 -18.76
N HIS A 109 -2.04 11.52 -17.87
CA HIS A 109 -1.48 10.73 -16.76
C HIS A 109 -2.16 11.04 -15.43
N LEU A 110 -3.20 11.88 -15.44
CA LEU A 110 -3.97 12.28 -14.27
C LEU A 110 -5.36 11.65 -14.31
N SER A 111 -5.80 11.19 -13.17
CA SER A 111 -7.17 10.73 -12.97
C SER A 111 -7.95 11.77 -12.19
N LYS A 112 -9.02 12.31 -12.76
CA LYS A 112 -9.93 13.19 -12.03
C LYS A 112 -10.63 12.43 -10.94
N MET A 113 -10.62 13.01 -9.74
CA MET A 113 -11.16 12.40 -8.53
C MET A 113 -12.39 13.15 -8.04
N PRO A 114 -13.33 12.49 -7.37
CA PRO A 114 -14.44 13.19 -6.73
C PRO A 114 -13.93 14.06 -5.57
N THR A 115 -14.61 15.18 -5.34
CA THR A 115 -14.41 15.97 -4.12
C THR A 115 -15.12 15.27 -2.97
N ILE A 116 -14.35 14.82 -1.99
CA ILE A 116 -14.84 14.14 -0.78
C ILE A 116 -14.13 14.67 0.46
N GLU A 117 -14.77 14.49 1.61
CA GLU A 117 -14.17 14.78 2.91
C GLU A 117 -14.17 13.51 3.79
N PRO A 118 -13.06 13.16 4.41
CA PRO A 118 -11.73 13.77 4.22
C PRO A 118 -11.10 13.34 2.87
N MET A 119 -10.40 14.28 2.22
CA MET A 119 -9.72 14.06 0.93
C MET A 119 -8.68 12.93 1.00
N SER A 120 -8.07 12.69 2.15
CA SER A 120 -7.09 11.62 2.39
C SER A 120 -7.62 10.22 2.08
N HIS A 121 -8.93 10.00 2.19
CA HIS A 121 -9.56 8.74 1.81
C HIS A 121 -9.33 8.36 0.32
N LEU A 122 -9.05 9.33 -0.55
CA LEU A 122 -8.68 9.09 -1.95
C LEU A 122 -7.31 8.41 -2.11
N LEU A 123 -6.44 8.45 -1.09
CA LEU A 123 -5.16 7.70 -1.07
C LEU A 123 -5.23 6.41 -0.25
N SER A 124 -6.22 6.28 0.63
CA SER A 124 -6.39 5.11 1.49
C SER A 124 -7.47 4.18 0.96
N VAL A 125 -8.66 4.20 1.56
CA VAL A 125 -9.74 3.24 1.30
C VAL A 125 -10.33 3.38 -0.10
N TYR A 126 -10.37 4.56 -0.68
CA TYR A 126 -10.89 4.81 -2.04
C TYR A 126 -9.80 4.94 -3.10
N GLY A 127 -8.53 4.76 -2.69
CA GLY A 127 -7.37 4.76 -3.56
C GLY A 127 -6.83 3.37 -3.84
N VAL A 128 -5.56 3.36 -4.25
CA VAL A 128 -4.83 2.13 -4.60
C VAL A 128 -4.91 1.07 -3.50
N ALA A 129 -4.81 1.48 -2.22
CA ALA A 129 -4.81 0.53 -1.11
C ALA A 129 -6.14 -0.22 -0.95
N GLY A 130 -7.27 0.49 -0.99
CA GLY A 130 -8.59 -0.12 -0.90
C GLY A 130 -8.91 -1.00 -2.09
N LEU A 131 -8.60 -0.53 -3.30
CA LEU A 131 -8.79 -1.32 -4.53
C LEU A 131 -7.92 -2.59 -4.54
N THR A 132 -6.66 -2.49 -4.09
CA THR A 132 -5.76 -3.64 -3.93
C THR A 132 -6.31 -4.67 -2.94
N ALA A 133 -6.81 -4.19 -1.80
CA ALA A 133 -7.43 -5.05 -0.81
C ALA A 133 -8.69 -5.74 -1.36
N TYR A 134 -9.54 -4.99 -2.05
CA TYR A 134 -10.80 -5.49 -2.62
C TYR A 134 -10.54 -6.59 -3.67
N PHE A 135 -9.83 -6.27 -4.73
CA PHE A 135 -9.61 -7.22 -5.82
C PHE A 135 -8.68 -8.36 -5.43
N GLY A 136 -7.60 -8.09 -4.71
CA GLY A 136 -6.68 -9.14 -4.26
C GLY A 136 -7.35 -10.15 -3.34
N LEU A 137 -8.26 -9.71 -2.47
CA LEU A 137 -8.99 -10.65 -1.62
C LEU A 137 -10.13 -11.33 -2.37
N LEU A 138 -10.99 -10.58 -3.07
CA LEU A 138 -12.25 -11.12 -3.61
C LEU A 138 -12.08 -11.84 -4.94
N ASP A 139 -11.20 -11.36 -5.84
CA ASP A 139 -10.96 -11.97 -7.15
C ASP A 139 -9.85 -13.02 -7.14
N VAL A 140 -8.78 -12.80 -6.35
CA VAL A 140 -7.64 -13.72 -6.28
C VAL A 140 -7.79 -14.69 -5.10
N GLY A 141 -8.01 -14.16 -3.89
CA GLY A 141 -8.20 -14.96 -2.67
C GLY A 141 -9.50 -15.77 -2.67
N LYS A 142 -10.57 -15.20 -3.21
CA LYS A 142 -11.92 -15.82 -3.32
C LYS A 142 -12.39 -16.48 -2.03
N PRO A 143 -12.42 -15.74 -0.90
CA PRO A 143 -12.79 -16.30 0.38
C PRO A 143 -14.26 -16.72 0.40
N LYS A 144 -14.55 -17.78 1.14
CA LYS A 144 -15.92 -18.28 1.37
C LYS A 144 -16.28 -18.09 2.83
N VAL A 145 -17.57 -17.94 3.09
CA VAL A 145 -18.11 -17.86 4.46
C VAL A 145 -17.59 -19.01 5.32
N GLY A 146 -17.10 -18.71 6.51
CA GLY A 146 -16.57 -19.67 7.48
C GLY A 146 -15.12 -20.10 7.25
N GLU A 147 -14.48 -19.71 6.13
CA GLU A 147 -13.05 -19.94 5.90
C GLU A 147 -12.16 -19.06 6.79
N THR A 148 -10.93 -19.50 7.01
CA THR A 148 -9.91 -18.72 7.71
C THR A 148 -9.04 -17.97 6.71
N VAL A 149 -9.02 -16.64 6.84
CA VAL A 149 -8.16 -15.72 6.08
C VAL A 149 -7.01 -15.24 6.96
N ALA A 150 -5.79 -15.53 6.57
CA ALA A 150 -4.59 -14.94 7.19
C ALA A 150 -4.09 -13.77 6.35
N VAL A 151 -3.61 -12.71 7.01
CA VAL A 151 -3.14 -11.48 6.36
C VAL A 151 -1.80 -11.08 6.94
N SER A 152 -0.75 -11.00 6.14
CA SER A 152 0.53 -10.42 6.56
C SER A 152 0.56 -8.90 6.41
N ALA A 153 1.41 -8.22 7.18
CA ALA A 153 1.39 -6.76 7.36
C ALA A 153 -0.04 -6.25 7.63
N ALA A 154 -0.77 -6.97 8.49
CA ALA A 154 -2.18 -6.77 8.75
C ALA A 154 -2.52 -5.37 9.31
N ALA A 155 -1.58 -4.73 10.02
CA ALA A 155 -1.74 -3.38 10.53
C ALA A 155 -1.33 -2.27 9.51
N GLY A 156 -0.93 -2.65 8.30
CA GLY A 156 -0.57 -1.72 7.24
C GLY A 156 -1.76 -1.25 6.40
N SER A 157 -1.46 -0.46 5.39
CA SER A 157 -2.45 0.18 4.50
C SER A 157 -3.43 -0.81 3.87
N VAL A 158 -2.90 -1.80 3.13
CA VAL A 158 -3.71 -2.82 2.46
C VAL A 158 -4.23 -3.86 3.44
N GLY A 159 -3.35 -4.37 4.33
CA GLY A 159 -3.67 -5.48 5.22
C GLY A 159 -4.83 -5.18 6.19
N SER A 160 -4.92 -3.96 6.70
CA SER A 160 -6.00 -3.56 7.61
C SER A 160 -7.38 -3.55 6.91
N ILE A 161 -7.40 -3.21 5.63
CA ILE A 161 -8.63 -3.23 4.81
C ILE A 161 -8.98 -4.68 4.44
N VAL A 162 -8.00 -5.47 4.00
CA VAL A 162 -8.20 -6.90 3.65
C VAL A 162 -8.88 -7.68 4.76
N GLY A 163 -8.37 -7.56 6.00
CA GLY A 163 -8.94 -8.29 7.12
C GLY A 163 -10.38 -7.88 7.42
N GLN A 164 -10.69 -6.59 7.35
CA GLN A 164 -12.04 -6.10 7.55
C GLN A 164 -12.99 -6.58 6.43
N ILE A 165 -12.55 -6.56 5.16
CA ILE A 165 -13.34 -7.12 4.05
C ILE A 165 -13.57 -8.62 4.27
N ALA A 166 -12.54 -9.39 4.67
CA ALA A 166 -12.69 -10.81 4.96
C ALA A 166 -13.73 -11.06 6.05
N ARG A 167 -13.74 -10.23 7.10
CA ARG A 167 -14.75 -10.29 8.18
C ARG A 167 -16.16 -9.96 7.66
N ILE A 168 -16.31 -8.92 6.84
CA ILE A 168 -17.60 -8.57 6.19
C ILE A 168 -18.11 -9.74 5.34
N LYS A 169 -17.20 -10.52 4.72
CA LYS A 169 -17.56 -11.73 3.95
C LYS A 169 -17.77 -12.97 4.83
N GLY A 170 -17.81 -12.83 6.16
CA GLY A 170 -18.09 -13.92 7.08
C GLY A 170 -16.95 -14.90 7.31
N CYS A 171 -15.72 -14.49 7.10
CA CYS A 171 -14.53 -15.28 7.35
C CYS A 171 -13.99 -15.08 8.78
N ARG A 172 -13.29 -16.08 9.29
CA ARG A 172 -12.39 -15.92 10.43
C ARG A 172 -11.10 -15.23 9.95
N VAL A 173 -10.62 -14.23 10.68
CA VAL A 173 -9.49 -13.41 10.27
C VAL A 173 -8.34 -13.49 11.27
N VAL A 174 -7.14 -13.84 10.77
CA VAL A 174 -5.90 -13.87 11.53
C VAL A 174 -4.93 -12.84 10.95
N GLY A 175 -4.60 -11.81 11.72
CA GLY A 175 -3.63 -10.78 11.34
C GLY A 175 -2.22 -11.13 11.78
N ILE A 176 -1.22 -10.89 10.92
CA ILE A 176 0.20 -10.99 11.27
C ILE A 176 0.77 -9.57 11.21
N ALA A 177 1.24 -9.06 12.36
CA ALA A 177 1.76 -7.70 12.49
C ALA A 177 2.97 -7.68 13.43
N GLY A 178 3.71 -6.58 13.48
CA GLY A 178 4.86 -6.44 14.37
C GLY A 178 4.56 -5.61 15.61
N GLY A 179 4.67 -6.23 16.76
CA GLY A 179 4.48 -5.62 18.08
C GLY A 179 3.09 -5.84 18.67
N LYS A 180 3.07 -5.99 20.00
CA LYS A 180 1.85 -6.30 20.78
C LYS A 180 0.75 -5.26 20.60
N ASP A 181 1.11 -3.98 20.51
CA ASP A 181 0.14 -2.89 20.36
C ASP A 181 -0.62 -2.97 19.03
N LYS A 182 0.06 -3.34 17.94
CA LYS A 182 -0.58 -3.55 16.64
C LYS A 182 -1.47 -4.78 16.67
N CYS A 183 -1.02 -5.87 17.26
CA CYS A 183 -1.82 -7.08 17.41
C CYS A 183 -3.08 -6.82 18.24
N HIS A 184 -2.95 -6.08 19.34
CA HIS A 184 -4.08 -5.67 20.17
C HIS A 184 -5.06 -4.79 19.36
N TRP A 185 -4.55 -3.78 18.64
CA TRP A 185 -5.38 -2.90 17.82
C TRP A 185 -6.17 -3.68 16.73
N LEU A 186 -5.55 -4.66 16.07
CA LEU A 186 -6.23 -5.50 15.09
C LEU A 186 -7.44 -6.24 15.69
N THR A 187 -7.29 -6.78 16.90
CA THR A 187 -8.35 -7.55 17.54
C THR A 187 -9.39 -6.68 18.24
N SER A 188 -8.96 -5.64 18.96
CA SER A 188 -9.88 -4.81 19.75
C SER A 188 -10.67 -3.81 18.89
N GLU A 189 -10.06 -3.27 17.82
CA GLU A 189 -10.67 -2.18 17.06
C GLU A 189 -11.11 -2.58 15.66
N LEU A 190 -10.32 -3.40 14.94
CA LEU A 190 -10.67 -3.85 13.60
C LEU A 190 -11.44 -5.17 13.59
N GLY A 191 -11.59 -5.81 14.76
CA GLY A 191 -12.40 -7.00 14.94
C GLY A 191 -11.83 -8.26 14.30
N PHE A 192 -10.49 -8.35 14.15
CA PHE A 192 -9.83 -9.60 13.77
C PHE A 192 -10.02 -10.63 14.88
N ASP A 193 -10.20 -11.89 14.53
CA ASP A 193 -10.43 -12.96 15.50
C ASP A 193 -9.16 -13.34 16.28
N ALA A 194 -7.98 -13.14 15.66
CA ALA A 194 -6.69 -13.34 16.29
C ALA A 194 -5.62 -12.49 15.60
N ALA A 195 -4.52 -12.24 16.32
CA ALA A 195 -3.35 -11.59 15.77
C ALA A 195 -2.06 -12.30 16.26
N VAL A 196 -1.05 -12.32 15.38
CA VAL A 196 0.25 -12.92 15.61
C VAL A 196 1.32 -11.85 15.52
N ASP A 197 2.10 -11.68 16.60
CA ASP A 197 3.28 -10.82 16.60
C ASP A 197 4.47 -11.57 16.02
N TYR A 198 4.89 -11.18 14.80
CA TYR A 198 6.05 -11.82 14.17
C TYR A 198 7.38 -11.46 14.83
N LYS A 199 7.44 -10.40 15.64
CA LYS A 199 8.65 -9.98 16.36
C LYS A 199 8.95 -10.84 17.59
N ASP A 200 7.98 -11.61 18.09
CA ASP A 200 8.18 -12.57 19.19
C ASP A 200 8.97 -13.84 18.76
N GLY A 201 9.34 -13.98 17.49
CA GLY A 201 10.24 -15.02 16.97
C GLY A 201 9.63 -16.41 16.78
N ALA A 202 8.41 -16.67 17.22
CA ALA A 202 7.75 -17.98 17.13
C ALA A 202 6.55 -18.00 16.18
N VAL A 203 6.65 -17.33 15.02
CA VAL A 203 5.55 -17.12 14.07
C VAL A 203 4.80 -18.40 13.74
N PHE A 204 5.50 -19.48 13.40
CA PHE A 204 4.88 -20.76 13.06
C PHE A 204 3.98 -21.31 14.16
N LYS A 205 4.49 -21.34 15.41
CA LYS A 205 3.75 -21.84 16.57
C LYS A 205 2.56 -20.93 16.91
N ALA A 206 2.77 -19.62 16.90
CA ALA A 206 1.73 -18.64 17.17
C ALA A 206 0.62 -18.69 16.13
N LEU A 207 0.98 -18.82 14.83
CA LEU A 207 0.04 -18.93 13.74
C LEU A 207 -0.80 -20.22 13.82
N LYS A 208 -0.17 -21.36 14.22
CA LYS A 208 -0.88 -22.62 14.45
C LYS A 208 -1.91 -22.51 15.57
N ALA A 209 -1.60 -21.76 16.62
CA ALA A 209 -2.55 -21.51 17.72
C ALA A 209 -3.68 -20.56 17.28
N ALA A 210 -3.36 -19.52 16.50
CA ALA A 210 -4.32 -18.54 16.00
C ALA A 210 -5.27 -19.11 14.93
N ALA A 211 -4.79 -20.05 14.12
CA ALA A 211 -5.54 -20.71 13.06
C ALA A 211 -5.62 -22.24 13.28
N PRO A 212 -6.32 -22.73 14.34
CA PRO A 212 -6.32 -24.14 14.71
C PRO A 212 -6.92 -25.07 13.65
N LYS A 213 -7.77 -24.55 12.76
CA LYS A 213 -8.36 -25.27 11.62
C LYS A 213 -7.55 -25.13 10.31
N GLY A 214 -6.36 -24.47 10.37
CA GLY A 214 -5.56 -24.15 9.20
C GLY A 214 -6.02 -22.85 8.52
N ILE A 215 -5.36 -22.51 7.41
CA ILE A 215 -5.56 -21.30 6.63
C ILE A 215 -6.13 -21.68 5.26
N ASP A 216 -7.26 -21.09 4.87
CA ASP A 216 -7.88 -21.33 3.56
C ASP A 216 -7.45 -20.27 2.54
N VAL A 217 -7.29 -19.03 2.99
CA VAL A 217 -6.79 -17.92 2.16
C VAL A 217 -5.66 -17.21 2.89
N TYR A 218 -4.55 -17.00 2.20
CA TYR A 218 -3.46 -16.16 2.69
C TYR A 218 -3.28 -14.96 1.76
N PHE A 219 -3.41 -13.76 2.34
CA PHE A 219 -3.11 -12.51 1.64
C PHE A 219 -1.68 -12.08 1.98
N ASP A 220 -0.77 -12.25 1.03
CA ASP A 220 0.65 -12.04 1.23
C ASP A 220 1.12 -10.66 0.79
N ASN A 221 1.48 -9.82 1.77
CA ASN A 221 2.13 -8.53 1.56
C ASN A 221 3.65 -8.59 1.79
N VAL A 222 4.18 -9.68 2.36
CA VAL A 222 5.51 -9.69 2.98
C VAL A 222 6.48 -10.68 2.33
N GLY A 223 6.03 -11.89 1.98
CA GLY A 223 6.93 -12.94 1.51
C GLY A 223 7.78 -13.54 2.64
N GLY A 224 8.97 -14.05 2.29
CA GLY A 224 9.98 -14.53 3.23
C GLY A 224 9.50 -15.58 4.23
N ASP A 225 9.99 -15.50 5.48
CA ASP A 225 9.70 -16.46 6.56
C ASP A 225 8.22 -16.48 6.95
N ILE A 226 7.50 -15.36 6.80
CA ILE A 226 6.06 -15.29 7.07
C ILE A 226 5.30 -16.10 6.03
N LEU A 227 5.65 -15.98 4.75
CA LEU A 227 5.08 -16.82 3.69
C LEU A 227 5.37 -18.29 3.94
N GLU A 228 6.60 -18.67 4.33
CA GLU A 228 6.95 -20.07 4.66
C GLU A 228 6.08 -20.61 5.80
N ALA A 229 5.91 -19.84 6.87
CA ALA A 229 5.08 -20.20 8.01
C ALA A 229 3.60 -20.38 7.62
N CYS A 230 3.07 -19.50 6.76
CA CYS A 230 1.69 -19.59 6.27
C CYS A 230 1.50 -20.80 5.34
N LEU A 231 2.40 -21.02 4.37
CA LEU A 231 2.36 -22.16 3.44
C LEU A 231 2.26 -23.49 4.18
N ALA A 232 3.05 -23.66 5.25
CA ALA A 232 3.03 -24.88 6.05
C ALA A 232 1.67 -25.14 6.73
N GLN A 233 0.88 -24.09 6.96
CA GLN A 233 -0.42 -24.17 7.64
C GLN A 233 -1.63 -24.01 6.71
N MET A 234 -1.40 -23.83 5.40
CA MET A 234 -2.49 -23.79 4.41
C MET A 234 -3.28 -25.10 4.42
N ASN A 235 -4.56 -25.00 4.31
CA ASN A 235 -5.47 -26.12 4.04
C ASN A 235 -5.32 -26.61 2.60
N ASN A 236 -5.78 -27.84 2.35
CA ASN A 236 -5.83 -28.38 0.99
C ASN A 236 -6.71 -27.48 0.10
N ARG A 237 -6.22 -27.17 -1.10
CA ARG A 237 -6.85 -26.25 -2.07
C ARG A 237 -6.94 -24.80 -1.57
N GLY A 238 -6.07 -24.42 -0.61
CA GLY A 238 -5.92 -23.03 -0.17
C GLY A 238 -5.45 -22.13 -1.28
N ARG A 239 -5.70 -20.84 -1.13
CA ARG A 239 -5.38 -19.80 -2.10
C ARG A 239 -4.46 -18.76 -1.47
N ILE A 240 -3.43 -18.34 -2.20
CA ILE A 240 -2.47 -17.33 -1.77
C ILE A 240 -2.54 -16.19 -2.79
N ALA A 241 -2.98 -15.03 -2.33
CA ALA A 241 -2.95 -13.79 -3.10
C ALA A 241 -1.63 -13.05 -2.82
N CYS A 242 -0.70 -13.09 -3.77
CA CYS A 242 0.59 -12.43 -3.65
C CYS A 242 0.47 -10.96 -4.07
N CYS A 243 0.43 -10.08 -3.08
CA CYS A 243 0.31 -8.63 -3.24
C CYS A 243 1.66 -7.92 -3.23
N GLY A 244 2.60 -8.40 -2.43
CA GLY A 244 3.91 -7.78 -2.27
C GLY A 244 4.93 -8.67 -1.56
N ALA A 245 6.17 -8.21 -1.51
CA ALA A 245 7.28 -8.91 -0.87
C ALA A 245 8.11 -7.93 -0.01
N VAL A 246 7.45 -7.24 0.93
CA VAL A 246 8.05 -6.12 1.69
C VAL A 246 9.32 -6.55 2.43
N SER A 247 9.42 -7.82 2.84
CA SER A 247 10.64 -8.36 3.46
C SER A 247 11.90 -8.29 2.57
N GLN A 248 11.70 -8.09 1.25
CA GLN A 248 12.79 -8.04 0.28
C GLN A 248 13.08 -6.63 -0.24
N TYR A 249 12.31 -5.61 0.19
CA TYR A 249 12.44 -4.27 -0.39
C TYR A 249 13.55 -3.46 0.24
N ASP A 250 13.82 -3.61 1.53
CA ASP A 250 14.81 -2.78 2.24
C ASP A 250 15.91 -3.64 2.87
N GLY A 251 17.03 -3.74 2.19
CA GLY A 251 18.20 -4.50 2.58
C GLY A 251 18.84 -5.25 1.42
N ALA A 252 19.90 -5.99 1.71
CA ALA A 252 20.51 -6.91 0.74
C ALA A 252 19.52 -8.03 0.38
N PRO A 253 19.47 -8.45 -0.90
CA PRO A 253 18.64 -9.58 -1.29
C PRO A 253 18.94 -10.79 -0.41
N SER A 254 17.93 -11.35 0.24
CA SER A 254 18.09 -12.60 0.97
C SER A 254 18.38 -13.72 -0.02
N ALA A 255 19.46 -14.45 0.20
CA ALA A 255 19.78 -15.63 -0.60
C ALA A 255 18.82 -16.81 -0.33
N THR A 256 18.02 -16.69 0.75
CA THR A 256 17.07 -17.74 1.17
C THR A 256 15.65 -17.23 1.00
N GLY A 257 14.91 -17.83 0.06
CA GLY A 257 13.47 -17.66 -0.06
C GLY A 257 12.70 -18.66 0.79
N PRO A 258 11.35 -18.61 0.77
CA PRO A 258 10.54 -19.60 1.44
C PRO A 258 10.82 -21.00 0.87
N ARG A 259 11.14 -21.95 1.77
CA ARG A 259 11.53 -23.32 1.38
C ARG A 259 10.33 -24.18 1.09
N GLY A 260 10.51 -25.17 0.23
CA GLY A 260 9.51 -26.20 -0.04
C GLY A 260 8.28 -25.73 -0.81
N VAL A 261 8.29 -24.52 -1.40
CA VAL A 261 7.13 -23.92 -2.07
C VAL A 261 6.54 -24.86 -3.14
N PRO A 262 7.31 -25.39 -4.13
CA PRO A 262 6.74 -26.27 -5.15
C PRO A 262 6.12 -27.54 -4.55
N GLY A 263 6.80 -28.15 -3.58
CA GLY A 263 6.33 -29.36 -2.91
C GLY A 263 5.02 -29.15 -2.15
N LEU A 264 4.90 -28.06 -1.40
CA LEU A 264 3.67 -27.72 -0.68
C LEU A 264 2.52 -27.38 -1.63
N ILE A 265 2.79 -26.67 -2.73
CA ILE A 265 1.79 -26.39 -3.77
C ILE A 265 1.23 -27.71 -4.32
N VAL A 266 2.08 -28.67 -4.66
CA VAL A 266 1.65 -29.99 -5.18
C VAL A 266 0.86 -30.77 -4.14
N VAL A 267 1.44 -30.99 -2.95
CA VAL A 267 0.84 -31.84 -1.92
C VAL A 267 -0.49 -31.32 -1.43
N LYS A 268 -0.61 -30.01 -1.23
CA LYS A 268 -1.85 -29.35 -0.77
C LYS A 268 -2.73 -28.85 -1.91
N ARG A 269 -2.32 -28.99 -3.19
CA ARG A 269 -3.04 -28.48 -4.39
C ARG A 269 -3.37 -26.99 -4.23
N LEU A 270 -2.38 -26.18 -3.79
CA LEU A 270 -2.55 -24.75 -3.56
C LEU A 270 -2.63 -23.99 -4.88
N THR A 271 -3.35 -22.88 -4.87
CA THR A 271 -3.25 -21.84 -5.88
C THR A 271 -2.46 -20.66 -5.29
N MET A 272 -1.37 -20.27 -5.94
CA MET A 272 -0.58 -19.10 -5.57
C MET A 272 -0.52 -18.17 -6.77
N GLN A 273 -1.10 -16.96 -6.62
CA GLN A 273 -1.30 -16.04 -7.73
C GLN A 273 -0.88 -14.63 -7.34
N GLY A 274 0.01 -14.03 -8.18
CA GLY A 274 0.33 -12.61 -8.15
C GLY A 274 -0.74 -11.78 -8.86
N PHE A 275 -0.87 -10.52 -8.48
CA PHE A 275 -1.76 -9.56 -9.12
C PHE A 275 -1.24 -8.13 -8.95
N ILE A 276 -1.64 -7.26 -9.86
CA ILE A 276 -1.41 -5.82 -9.79
C ILE A 276 -2.77 -5.13 -9.91
N VAL A 277 -3.06 -4.19 -9.02
CA VAL A 277 -4.37 -3.51 -8.99
C VAL A 277 -4.68 -2.75 -10.28
N MET A 278 -3.67 -2.35 -11.05
CA MET A 278 -3.85 -1.67 -12.35
C MET A 278 -4.61 -2.52 -13.37
N ASP A 279 -4.56 -3.85 -13.27
CA ASP A 279 -5.27 -4.78 -14.15
C ASP A 279 -6.80 -4.78 -13.89
N TYR A 280 -7.26 -4.11 -12.84
CA TYR A 280 -8.66 -4.07 -12.41
C TYR A 280 -9.30 -2.67 -12.53
N MET A 281 -8.62 -1.71 -13.17
CA MET A 281 -9.10 -0.31 -13.19
C MET A 281 -10.42 -0.13 -13.96
N ASP A 282 -10.71 -0.96 -14.92
CA ASP A 282 -11.99 -1.02 -15.63
C ASP A 282 -13.17 -1.37 -14.70
N ARG A 283 -12.90 -2.13 -13.62
CA ARG A 283 -13.86 -2.53 -12.59
C ARG A 283 -13.84 -1.64 -11.34
N ARG A 284 -13.08 -0.55 -11.35
CA ARG A 284 -12.94 0.35 -10.18
C ARG A 284 -14.28 0.74 -9.57
N ASN A 285 -15.28 1.03 -10.38
CA ASN A 285 -16.60 1.49 -9.92
C ASN A 285 -17.36 0.42 -9.11
N GLU A 286 -17.12 -0.87 -9.38
CA GLU A 286 -17.64 -1.98 -8.58
C GLU A 286 -17.08 -1.93 -7.15
N ALA A 287 -15.76 -1.90 -7.02
CA ALA A 287 -15.08 -1.82 -5.75
C ALA A 287 -15.46 -0.55 -4.97
N MET A 288 -15.55 0.60 -5.65
CA MET A 288 -15.91 1.87 -5.02
C MET A 288 -17.29 1.85 -4.37
N ARG A 289 -18.30 1.26 -5.02
CA ARG A 289 -19.65 1.14 -4.45
C ARG A 289 -19.64 0.35 -3.14
N ASP A 290 -18.96 -0.79 -3.12
CA ASP A 290 -18.86 -1.64 -1.94
C ASP A 290 -18.08 -0.95 -0.81
N LEU A 291 -16.90 -0.41 -1.12
CA LEU A 291 -16.05 0.28 -0.14
C LEU A 291 -16.77 1.48 0.47
N GLN A 292 -17.45 2.31 -0.33
CA GLN A 292 -18.23 3.43 0.16
C GLN A 292 -19.38 2.98 1.07
N SER A 293 -20.10 1.92 0.68
CA SER A 293 -21.17 1.34 1.50
C SER A 293 -20.65 0.83 2.85
N TRP A 294 -19.52 0.11 2.86
CA TRP A 294 -18.95 -0.43 4.09
C TRP A 294 -18.37 0.65 5.00
N VAL A 295 -17.77 1.71 4.45
CA VAL A 295 -17.32 2.87 5.24
C VAL A 295 -18.52 3.61 5.82
N ALA A 296 -19.53 3.91 5.01
CA ALA A 296 -20.73 4.64 5.44
C ALA A 296 -21.52 3.90 6.54
N SER A 297 -21.55 2.57 6.48
CA SER A 297 -22.20 1.73 7.51
C SER A 297 -21.34 1.50 8.75
N GLY A 298 -20.06 1.92 8.74
CA GLY A 298 -19.11 1.63 9.82
C GLY A 298 -18.59 0.18 9.83
N ALA A 299 -18.96 -0.64 8.84
CA ALA A 299 -18.47 -2.01 8.72
C ALA A 299 -16.97 -2.06 8.36
N LEU A 300 -16.46 -1.03 7.68
CA LEU A 300 -15.06 -0.83 7.38
C LEU A 300 -14.59 0.49 8.00
N LYS A 301 -13.66 0.41 8.94
CA LYS A 301 -13.02 1.56 9.58
C LYS A 301 -11.79 1.96 8.77
N VAL A 302 -11.67 3.24 8.45
CA VAL A 302 -10.51 3.79 7.75
C VAL A 302 -9.45 4.18 8.76
N GLN A 303 -8.23 3.70 8.57
CA GLN A 303 -7.08 4.05 9.39
C GLN A 303 -6.02 4.72 8.55
N GLU A 304 -5.67 5.93 8.94
CA GLU A 304 -4.68 6.77 8.27
C GLU A 304 -3.63 7.25 9.27
N ASP A 305 -2.41 7.35 8.81
CA ASP A 305 -1.24 7.84 9.53
C ASP A 305 -0.69 9.03 8.72
N ILE A 306 -1.22 10.21 9.04
CA ILE A 306 -0.95 11.46 8.31
C ILE A 306 0.14 12.21 9.04
N ILE A 307 1.20 12.55 8.32
CA ILE A 307 2.33 13.34 8.81
C ILE A 307 2.35 14.66 8.03
N ASP A 308 2.36 15.78 8.75
CA ASP A 308 2.40 17.12 8.13
C ASP A 308 3.83 17.47 7.69
N GLY A 309 3.93 18.18 6.56
CA GLY A 309 5.15 18.77 6.04
C GLY A 309 5.96 17.82 5.13
N ILE A 310 6.27 18.32 3.92
CA ILE A 310 7.00 17.58 2.89
C ILE A 310 8.40 17.16 3.34
N GLU A 311 9.03 17.95 4.19
CA GLU A 311 10.36 17.70 4.77
C GLU A 311 10.43 16.38 5.54
N ASN A 312 9.30 15.88 6.05
CA ASN A 312 9.21 14.64 6.81
C ASN A 312 9.08 13.40 5.91
N THR A 313 8.93 13.57 4.59
CA THR A 313 8.68 12.46 3.65
C THR A 313 9.76 11.36 3.70
N PRO A 314 11.09 11.67 3.73
CA PRO A 314 12.12 10.65 3.85
C PRO A 314 12.02 9.82 5.13
N GLN A 315 11.93 10.49 6.28
CA GLN A 315 11.84 9.83 7.58
C GLN A 315 10.55 9.01 7.70
N ALA A 316 9.44 9.51 7.15
CA ALA A 316 8.17 8.81 7.15
C ALA A 316 8.23 7.52 6.30
N LEU A 317 8.92 7.51 5.15
CA LEU A 317 9.13 6.28 4.37
C LEU A 317 10.03 5.29 5.12
N ILE A 318 11.12 5.75 5.74
CA ILE A 318 12.02 4.91 6.54
C ILE A 318 11.23 4.25 7.68
N GLY A 319 10.43 5.02 8.41
CA GLY A 319 9.58 4.50 9.48
C GLY A 319 8.50 3.52 8.97
N LEU A 320 7.95 3.75 7.78
CA LEU A 320 7.01 2.80 7.15
C LEU A 320 7.70 1.45 6.90
N LEU A 321 8.92 1.45 6.35
CA LEU A 321 9.69 0.24 6.09
C LEU A 321 10.10 -0.48 7.40
N ALA A 322 10.32 0.27 8.47
CA ALA A 322 10.54 -0.26 9.82
C ALA A 322 9.22 -0.77 10.48
N GLY A 323 8.10 -0.57 9.82
CA GLY A 323 6.78 -1.00 10.28
C GLY A 323 6.26 -0.16 11.46
N GLU A 324 6.45 1.14 11.47
CA GLU A 324 5.95 2.04 12.53
C GLU A 324 4.48 2.42 12.35
N ASN A 325 4.02 2.54 11.08
CA ASN A 325 2.68 3.02 10.75
C ASN A 325 1.55 2.08 11.20
N ARG A 326 0.37 2.66 11.42
CA ARG A 326 -0.92 1.95 11.47
C ARG A 326 -1.80 2.47 10.32
N GLY A 327 -2.28 1.55 9.48
CA GLY A 327 -3.04 1.95 8.30
C GLY A 327 -2.19 2.62 7.21
N LYS A 328 -2.79 3.51 6.45
CA LYS A 328 -2.16 4.21 5.32
C LYS A 328 -1.34 5.40 5.79
N ARG A 329 -0.01 5.31 5.61
CA ARG A 329 0.88 6.46 5.84
C ARG A 329 0.91 7.38 4.62
N MET A 330 0.81 8.67 4.85
CA MET A 330 0.88 9.71 3.83
C MET A 330 1.42 11.02 4.41
N ILE A 331 1.91 11.89 3.54
CA ILE A 331 2.34 13.23 3.90
C ILE A 331 1.24 14.21 3.47
N LYS A 332 0.87 15.11 4.37
CA LYS A 332 0.10 16.31 4.06
C LYS A 332 1.08 17.43 3.75
N VAL A 333 1.01 17.97 2.54
CA VAL A 333 1.93 18.98 2.00
C VAL A 333 1.45 20.38 2.33
#